data_d1100ed67c1f9ecc4365fa7da6ef0ac2
#
_entry.id   d1100ed67c1f9ecc4365fa7da6ef0ac2
#
_cell.length_a   1.000
_cell.length_b   1.000
_cell.length_c   1.000
_cell.angle_alpha   90.00
_cell.angle_beta   90.00
_cell.angle_gamma   90.00
#
_symmetry.space_group_name_H-M   'P 1'
#
loop_
_entity.id
_entity.type
_entity.pdbx_description
1 polymer ?
#
loop_
_entity_poly.entity_id
_entity_poly.type
_entity_poly.pdbx_seq_one_letter_code
_entity_poly.pdbx_strand_id
1 'polypeptide(L)'
;MEKNRIYAAIDLKSFYASVECIERGLDPLGTHLVVADASRTEKTICLAVSPSLKTYGIPGRARLFEVVQRIKEVNDQRLRQIPEHCFSGSSFDKKELEKNSHLAVDYVVATPRMAHYMEYSTRVYQIYLKYLAPEDIHVYSIDEIMCDVTDYLNTYGMTAKELVSKIIRDIYDTMGMTATAGIGTNLYLCKVAMDILAKHVEPDHNGVRIAELNEISYRRLLWTHQPITDFWRVGQGYAKKLLSHGIYNMGDVARCSIGKETDYYNEELLYRLFGVNAELLIDHAWGWEPCTIAQVKAYKSESNSIGSGQVLHCPYDFQKTRLIIKEMTDLLALDLVDKHLVTDQLVLTVGYDIGNLESGNKKKQYQGEITEDRYGRKVPKHAHGTANLKNRTSSSIEMIEMILELYDKIVNPNLFIRRVYITANHVVDESLAEEKASFEQLDLFTDYSHQEEEQQKRKDKLEREKKLQHAALDIKKKFGKNALLKGMNLEEGATAVERNSQIGGHKA
;
A
#
# COMPACT_ATOMS: atom_id res chain seq x y z
N MET A 1 7.74 30.45 22.67
CA MET A 1 8.72 30.07 21.63
C MET A 1 8.46 28.63 21.28
N GLU A 2 8.11 28.32 20.05
CA GLU A 2 8.05 26.92 19.62
C GLU A 2 9.42 26.28 19.78
N LYS A 3 9.43 25.12 20.41
CA LYS A 3 10.66 24.36 20.64
C LYS A 3 11.19 23.89 19.29
N ASN A 4 12.44 24.21 18.95
CA ASN A 4 13.08 23.65 17.76
C ASN A 4 13.05 22.11 17.85
N ARG A 5 12.21 21.46 17.04
CA ARG A 5 12.07 20.00 17.02
C ARG A 5 13.08 19.36 16.09
N ILE A 6 13.45 18.14 16.40
CA ILE A 6 14.31 17.30 15.57
C ILE A 6 13.63 15.95 15.42
N TYR A 7 13.37 15.59 14.16
CA TYR A 7 12.74 14.32 13.79
C TYR A 7 13.74 13.42 13.09
N ALA A 8 13.55 12.12 13.26
CA ALA A 8 14.25 11.11 12.48
C ALA A 8 13.27 10.19 11.77
N ALA A 9 13.56 9.84 10.52
CA ALA A 9 12.92 8.76 9.78
C ALA A 9 13.92 7.61 9.64
N ILE A 10 13.51 6.38 9.90
CA ILE A 10 14.37 5.18 9.84
C ILE A 10 13.64 4.12 8.99
N ASP A 11 14.30 3.63 7.92
CA ASP A 11 13.80 2.63 7.00
C ASP A 11 14.73 1.41 6.96
N LEU A 12 14.19 0.21 7.20
CA LEU A 12 14.93 -1.04 7.19
C LEU A 12 15.25 -1.45 5.75
N LYS A 13 16.51 -1.64 5.46
CA LYS A 13 16.98 -1.84 4.11
C LYS A 13 16.48 -3.15 3.49
N SER A 14 15.62 -3.04 2.44
CA SER A 14 15.04 -4.20 1.74
C SER A 14 14.43 -5.23 2.69
N PHE A 15 13.64 -4.77 3.66
CA PHE A 15 13.18 -5.50 4.85
C PHE A 15 12.81 -6.96 4.59
N TYR A 16 11.85 -7.24 3.70
CA TYR A 16 11.42 -8.62 3.45
C TYR A 16 12.56 -9.51 2.93
N ALA A 17 13.42 -8.99 2.05
CA ALA A 17 14.56 -9.74 1.55
C ALA A 17 15.62 -9.96 2.64
N SER A 18 15.82 -8.97 3.52
CA SER A 18 16.72 -9.08 4.67
C SER A 18 16.26 -10.14 5.66
N VAL A 19 14.98 -10.17 5.99
CA VAL A 19 14.39 -11.23 6.85
C VAL A 19 14.62 -12.61 6.23
N GLU A 20 14.35 -12.77 4.94
CA GLU A 20 14.53 -14.06 4.25
C GLU A 20 16.00 -14.51 4.17
N CYS A 21 16.94 -13.57 4.05
CA CYS A 21 18.37 -13.88 4.13
C CYS A 21 18.77 -14.35 5.53
N ILE A 22 18.39 -13.59 6.57
CA ILE A 22 18.73 -13.88 7.97
C ILE A 22 18.22 -15.26 8.40
N GLU A 23 16.97 -15.59 8.07
CA GLU A 23 16.36 -16.89 8.36
C GLU A 23 17.07 -18.07 7.69
N ARG A 24 17.81 -17.82 6.61
CA ARG A 24 18.62 -18.82 5.90
C ARG A 24 20.09 -18.79 6.27
N GLY A 25 20.48 -17.94 7.24
CA GLY A 25 21.90 -17.75 7.60
C GLY A 25 22.75 -17.09 6.50
N LEU A 26 22.10 -16.29 5.62
CA LEU A 26 22.74 -15.61 4.51
C LEU A 26 22.95 -14.12 4.81
N ASP A 27 23.97 -13.50 4.19
CA ASP A 27 24.24 -12.07 4.32
C ASP A 27 23.19 -11.22 3.57
N PRO A 28 22.35 -10.39 4.25
CA PRO A 28 21.33 -9.57 3.60
C PRO A 28 21.87 -8.55 2.58
N LEU A 29 23.13 -8.13 2.73
CA LEU A 29 23.74 -7.14 1.84
C LEU A 29 24.43 -7.78 0.64
N GLY A 30 24.94 -9.01 0.80
CA GLY A 30 25.71 -9.72 -0.21
C GLY A 30 24.92 -10.73 -1.03
N THR A 31 23.82 -11.25 -0.50
CA THR A 31 23.05 -12.32 -1.15
C THR A 31 22.09 -11.78 -2.22
N HIS A 32 22.08 -12.40 -3.38
CA HIS A 32 21.09 -12.15 -4.42
C HIS A 32 19.80 -12.90 -4.09
N LEU A 33 18.75 -12.16 -3.69
CA LEU A 33 17.47 -12.73 -3.30
C LEU A 33 16.31 -11.82 -3.71
N VAL A 34 15.23 -12.44 -4.17
CA VAL A 34 13.92 -11.77 -4.38
C VAL A 34 12.85 -12.45 -3.53
N VAL A 35 11.91 -11.67 -3.02
CA VAL A 35 10.72 -12.18 -2.34
C VAL A 35 9.55 -12.12 -3.31
N ALA A 36 9.14 -13.27 -3.83
CA ALA A 36 8.08 -13.37 -4.82
C ALA A 36 7.34 -14.72 -4.74
N ASP A 37 6.05 -14.72 -5.04
CA ASP A 37 5.25 -15.95 -5.15
C ASP A 37 5.35 -16.51 -6.58
N ALA A 38 6.35 -17.33 -6.83
CA ALA A 38 6.60 -17.99 -8.11
C ALA A 38 5.47 -18.98 -8.51
N SER A 39 4.65 -19.43 -7.54
CA SER A 39 3.52 -20.34 -7.83
C SER A 39 2.39 -19.67 -8.61
N ARG A 40 2.35 -18.33 -8.65
CA ARG A 40 1.30 -17.59 -9.37
C ARG A 40 1.62 -17.48 -10.85
N THR A 41 2.53 -16.61 -11.22
CA THR A 41 2.98 -16.40 -12.60
C THR A 41 4.28 -15.59 -12.57
N GLU A 42 5.08 -15.63 -13.64
CA GLU A 42 6.26 -14.76 -13.80
C GLU A 42 5.91 -13.26 -13.84
N LYS A 43 4.63 -12.90 -14.03
CA LYS A 43 4.15 -11.50 -13.97
C LYS A 43 3.91 -11.03 -12.53
N THR A 44 4.14 -11.88 -11.52
CA THR A 44 4.02 -11.50 -10.11
C THR A 44 5.00 -10.37 -9.78
N ILE A 45 4.57 -9.46 -8.89
CA ILE A 45 5.44 -8.39 -8.40
C ILE A 45 6.26 -8.95 -7.24
N CYS A 46 7.57 -8.72 -7.29
CA CYS A 46 8.44 -8.98 -6.15
C CYS A 46 8.09 -8.02 -5.02
N LEU A 47 7.85 -8.54 -3.81
CA LEU A 47 7.66 -7.73 -2.61
C LEU A 47 8.94 -7.00 -2.23
N ALA A 48 10.09 -7.66 -2.41
CA ALA A 48 11.40 -7.07 -2.20
C ALA A 48 12.44 -7.69 -3.13
N VAL A 49 13.46 -6.89 -3.39
CA VAL A 49 14.69 -7.26 -4.09
C VAL A 49 15.85 -6.90 -3.16
N SER A 50 16.80 -7.82 -2.98
CA SER A 50 17.96 -7.61 -2.11
C SER A 50 18.85 -6.45 -2.60
N PRO A 51 19.62 -5.80 -1.70
CA PRO A 51 20.51 -4.71 -2.08
C PRO A 51 21.51 -5.11 -3.16
N SER A 52 22.04 -6.32 -3.10
CA SER A 52 23.01 -6.85 -4.06
C SER A 52 22.42 -7.00 -5.48
N LEU A 53 21.16 -7.46 -5.62
CA LEU A 53 20.46 -7.51 -6.91
C LEU A 53 20.13 -6.13 -7.47
N LYS A 54 19.84 -5.15 -6.61
CA LYS A 54 19.58 -3.77 -7.05
C LYS A 54 20.80 -3.14 -7.75
N THR A 55 22.02 -3.60 -7.46
CA THR A 55 23.24 -3.13 -8.16
C THR A 55 23.25 -3.46 -9.65
N TYR A 56 22.49 -4.45 -10.08
CA TYR A 56 22.28 -4.76 -11.51
C TYR A 56 21.18 -3.91 -12.18
N GLY A 57 20.64 -2.91 -11.49
CA GLY A 57 19.58 -2.04 -12.01
C GLY A 57 18.17 -2.63 -11.89
N ILE A 58 17.99 -3.68 -11.08
CA ILE A 58 16.68 -4.28 -10.81
C ILE A 58 15.93 -3.40 -9.78
N PRO A 59 14.74 -2.86 -10.10
CA PRO A 59 13.99 -2.03 -9.17
C PRO A 59 13.44 -2.82 -7.97
N GLY A 60 13.24 -2.16 -6.84
CA GLY A 60 12.82 -2.81 -5.58
C GLY A 60 11.48 -3.55 -5.65
N ARG A 61 10.61 -3.17 -6.60
CA ARG A 61 9.32 -3.82 -6.89
C ARG A 61 9.22 -4.29 -8.34
N ALA A 62 10.28 -4.89 -8.85
CA ALA A 62 10.30 -5.51 -10.17
C ALA A 62 9.24 -6.62 -10.27
N ARG A 63 8.79 -6.91 -11.49
CA ARG A 63 8.10 -8.17 -11.77
C ARG A 63 9.13 -9.30 -11.91
N LEU A 64 8.73 -10.50 -11.54
CA LEU A 64 9.66 -11.64 -11.56
C LEU A 64 10.29 -11.87 -12.95
N PHE A 65 9.51 -11.71 -14.03
CA PHE A 65 10.06 -11.84 -15.39
C PHE A 65 11.12 -10.76 -15.71
N GLU A 66 10.99 -9.54 -15.15
CA GLU A 66 12.00 -8.47 -15.34
C GLU A 66 13.32 -8.84 -14.64
N VAL A 67 13.23 -9.50 -13.48
CA VAL A 67 14.41 -10.05 -12.78
C VAL A 67 15.07 -11.12 -13.65
N VAL A 68 14.29 -12.10 -14.16
CA VAL A 68 14.78 -13.18 -15.04
C VAL A 68 15.49 -12.59 -16.26
N GLN A 69 14.84 -11.64 -16.94
CA GLN A 69 15.41 -10.99 -18.13
C GLN A 69 16.70 -10.25 -17.79
N ARG A 70 16.72 -9.47 -16.71
CA ARG A 70 17.89 -8.68 -16.33
C ARG A 70 19.09 -9.57 -15.95
N ILE A 71 18.85 -10.64 -15.20
CA ILE A 71 19.91 -11.59 -14.84
C ILE A 71 20.46 -12.29 -16.09
N LYS A 72 19.61 -12.64 -17.05
CA LYS A 72 20.06 -13.18 -18.35
C LYS A 72 20.97 -12.19 -19.06
N GLU A 73 20.59 -10.92 -19.18
CA GLU A 73 21.42 -9.87 -19.80
C GLU A 73 22.77 -9.71 -19.09
N VAL A 74 22.78 -9.73 -17.75
CA VAL A 74 24.03 -9.68 -16.95
C VAL A 74 24.90 -10.90 -17.23
N ASN A 75 24.34 -12.09 -17.28
CA ASN A 75 25.08 -13.31 -17.58
C ASN A 75 25.60 -13.32 -19.02
N ASP A 76 24.82 -12.84 -19.99
CA ASP A 76 25.31 -12.70 -21.39
C ASP A 76 26.50 -11.72 -21.46
N GLN A 77 26.52 -10.65 -20.69
CA GLN A 77 27.66 -9.72 -20.61
C GLN A 77 28.85 -10.35 -19.93
N ARG A 78 28.68 -11.09 -18.82
CA ARG A 78 29.76 -11.82 -18.14
C ARG A 78 30.35 -12.88 -19.02
N LEU A 79 29.52 -13.65 -19.73
CA LEU A 79 29.96 -14.73 -20.62
C LEU A 79 30.86 -14.21 -21.75
N ARG A 80 30.63 -13.04 -22.29
CA ARG A 80 31.49 -12.40 -23.32
C ARG A 80 32.85 -12.01 -22.81
N GLN A 81 33.04 -11.89 -21.48
CA GLN A 81 34.32 -11.56 -20.86
C GLN A 81 35.17 -12.82 -20.55
N ILE A 82 34.57 -13.99 -20.67
CA ILE A 82 35.22 -15.27 -20.40
C ILE A 82 35.78 -15.85 -21.74
N PRO A 83 37.08 -16.12 -21.84
CA PRO A 83 37.67 -16.62 -23.10
C PRO A 83 37.02 -17.91 -23.61
N GLU A 84 36.65 -18.80 -22.71
CA GLU A 84 36.04 -20.11 -23.02
C GLU A 84 34.56 -20.00 -23.35
N HIS A 85 33.92 -18.83 -23.21
CA HIS A 85 32.49 -18.60 -23.37
C HIS A 85 31.61 -19.65 -22.66
N CYS A 86 32.07 -20.12 -21.49
CA CYS A 86 31.39 -21.13 -20.69
C CYS A 86 31.53 -20.81 -19.19
N PHE A 87 30.44 -20.90 -18.45
CA PHE A 87 30.47 -20.77 -16.98
C PHE A 87 30.89 -22.12 -16.36
N SER A 88 31.67 -22.06 -15.29
CA SER A 88 32.05 -23.22 -14.46
C SER A 88 30.98 -23.58 -13.41
N GLY A 89 29.99 -22.70 -13.18
CA GLY A 89 28.95 -22.85 -12.19
C GLY A 89 28.12 -21.56 -12.05
N SER A 90 27.34 -21.45 -10.98
CA SER A 90 26.60 -20.23 -10.63
C SER A 90 26.74 -19.90 -9.15
N SER A 91 26.55 -18.65 -8.78
CA SER A 91 26.47 -18.22 -7.38
C SER A 91 25.44 -17.10 -7.19
N PHE A 92 24.82 -17.08 -6.04
CA PHE A 92 23.97 -15.99 -5.56
C PHE A 92 24.69 -15.10 -4.53
N ASP A 93 25.96 -15.34 -4.25
CA ASP A 93 26.79 -14.53 -3.36
C ASP A 93 27.60 -13.50 -4.15
N LYS A 94 27.42 -12.23 -3.83
CA LYS A 94 28.11 -11.11 -4.49
C LYS A 94 29.63 -11.22 -4.38
N LYS A 95 30.15 -11.61 -3.20
CA LYS A 95 31.60 -11.70 -2.97
C LYS A 95 32.25 -12.83 -3.77
N GLU A 96 31.54 -13.95 -3.94
CA GLU A 96 31.99 -15.05 -4.80
C GLU A 96 32.02 -14.65 -6.27
N LEU A 97 30.96 -13.97 -6.74
CA LEU A 97 30.85 -13.48 -8.10
C LEU A 97 31.87 -12.39 -8.45
N GLU A 98 32.29 -11.58 -7.48
CA GLU A 98 33.37 -10.58 -7.64
C GLU A 98 34.75 -11.23 -7.70
N LYS A 99 34.96 -12.34 -6.97
CA LYS A 99 36.23 -13.08 -6.97
C LYS A 99 36.39 -14.02 -8.17
N ASN A 100 35.29 -14.52 -8.71
CA ASN A 100 35.33 -15.50 -9.80
C ASN A 100 34.37 -15.08 -10.95
N SER A 101 35.00 -14.59 -12.03
CA SER A 101 34.27 -14.17 -13.23
C SER A 101 33.66 -15.35 -14.02
N HIS A 102 34.12 -16.61 -13.79
CA HIS A 102 33.58 -17.79 -14.46
C HIS A 102 32.29 -18.33 -13.84
N LEU A 103 31.75 -17.66 -12.82
CA LEU A 103 30.45 -17.99 -12.23
C LEU A 103 29.33 -17.16 -12.88
N ALA A 104 28.24 -17.83 -13.23
CA ALA A 104 27.00 -17.16 -13.60
C ALA A 104 26.35 -16.54 -12.38
N VAL A 105 25.73 -15.39 -12.56
CA VAL A 105 24.88 -14.77 -11.53
C VAL A 105 23.59 -15.58 -11.39
N ASP A 106 23.31 -16.02 -10.19
CA ASP A 106 22.07 -16.67 -9.79
C ASP A 106 21.40 -15.92 -8.64
N TYR A 107 20.20 -16.30 -8.25
CA TYR A 107 19.48 -15.67 -7.15
C TYR A 107 18.46 -16.61 -6.51
N VAL A 108 18.17 -16.38 -5.23
CA VAL A 108 17.18 -17.11 -4.46
C VAL A 108 15.80 -16.47 -4.64
N VAL A 109 14.77 -17.28 -4.91
CA VAL A 109 13.37 -16.83 -4.89
C VAL A 109 12.73 -17.31 -3.58
N ALA A 110 12.43 -16.39 -2.68
CA ALA A 110 11.76 -16.68 -1.41
C ALA A 110 10.25 -16.43 -1.53
N THR A 111 9.44 -17.39 -1.12
CA THR A 111 7.99 -17.21 -1.04
C THR A 111 7.64 -16.24 0.08
N PRO A 112 6.72 -15.26 -0.12
CA PRO A 112 6.29 -14.33 0.92
C PRO A 112 5.73 -15.05 2.16
N ARG A 113 6.06 -14.53 3.34
CA ARG A 113 5.57 -14.98 4.66
C ARG A 113 5.16 -13.75 5.48
N MET A 114 3.99 -13.16 5.15
CA MET A 114 3.60 -11.85 5.68
C MET A 114 3.44 -11.83 7.20
N ALA A 115 2.88 -12.88 7.81
CA ALA A 115 2.75 -12.96 9.27
C ALA A 115 4.13 -12.93 9.95
N HIS A 116 5.09 -13.65 9.39
CA HIS A 116 6.46 -13.69 9.88
C HIS A 116 7.15 -12.31 9.78
N TYR A 117 6.93 -11.59 8.67
CA TYR A 117 7.46 -10.22 8.53
C TYR A 117 6.85 -9.26 9.55
N MET A 118 5.55 -9.39 9.87
CA MET A 118 4.91 -8.59 10.92
C MET A 118 5.52 -8.88 12.30
N GLU A 119 5.85 -10.14 12.58
CA GLU A 119 6.55 -10.53 13.82
C GLU A 119 7.93 -9.88 13.90
N TYR A 120 8.72 -9.93 12.81
CA TYR A 120 10.01 -9.26 12.75
C TYR A 120 9.91 -7.74 12.94
N SER A 121 8.93 -7.11 12.28
CA SER A 121 8.65 -5.68 12.46
C SER A 121 8.32 -5.34 13.92
N THR A 122 7.52 -6.17 14.58
CA THR A 122 7.20 -6.00 16.02
C THR A 122 8.45 -6.13 16.90
N ARG A 123 9.33 -7.08 16.60
CA ARG A 123 10.62 -7.23 17.35
C ARG A 123 11.51 -6.01 17.15
N VAL A 124 11.59 -5.45 15.94
CA VAL A 124 12.33 -4.20 15.70
C VAL A 124 11.69 -3.02 16.43
N TYR A 125 10.34 -2.94 16.45
CA TYR A 125 9.64 -1.90 17.20
C TYR A 125 9.98 -1.94 18.70
N GLN A 126 10.13 -3.13 19.29
CA GLN A 126 10.58 -3.28 20.68
C GLN A 126 12.00 -2.73 20.92
N ILE A 127 12.87 -2.73 19.90
CA ILE A 127 14.19 -2.11 20.00
C ILE A 127 14.05 -0.58 20.04
N TYR A 128 13.18 0.02 19.21
CA TYR A 128 12.92 1.46 19.29
C TYR A 128 12.44 1.89 20.69
N LEU A 129 11.56 1.08 21.31
CA LEU A 129 11.04 1.35 22.65
C LEU A 129 12.09 1.33 23.78
N LYS A 130 13.30 0.81 23.56
CA LYS A 130 14.40 0.93 24.50
C LYS A 130 14.96 2.37 24.60
N TYR A 131 14.73 3.16 23.56
CA TYR A 131 15.31 4.49 23.38
C TYR A 131 14.28 5.61 23.42
N LEU A 132 13.08 5.37 22.94
CA LEU A 132 12.03 6.36 22.68
C LEU A 132 10.71 5.89 23.26
N ALA A 133 9.91 6.82 23.76
CA ALA A 133 8.55 6.53 24.22
C ALA A 133 7.61 6.27 23.01
N PRO A 134 6.60 5.42 23.16
CA PRO A 134 5.67 5.12 22.06
C PRO A 134 4.92 6.36 21.56
N GLU A 135 4.74 7.40 22.38
CA GLU A 135 4.11 8.67 22.03
C GLU A 135 4.89 9.42 20.95
N ASP A 136 6.21 9.29 20.93
CA ASP A 136 7.12 9.98 20.04
C ASP A 136 7.50 9.16 18.80
N ILE A 137 6.91 7.98 18.65
CA ILE A 137 7.11 7.10 17.47
C ILE A 137 5.84 7.03 16.66
N HIS A 138 5.91 7.33 15.37
CA HIS A 138 4.90 7.05 14.36
C HIS A 138 5.36 5.91 13.44
N VAL A 139 4.66 4.77 13.49
CA VAL A 139 4.90 3.64 12.57
C VAL A 139 4.29 4.00 11.22
N TYR A 140 5.15 4.37 10.27
CA TYR A 140 4.73 4.77 8.93
C TYR A 140 4.40 3.56 8.04
N SER A 141 5.20 2.50 8.15
CA SER A 141 4.99 1.22 7.46
C SER A 141 5.53 0.04 8.30
N ILE A 142 5.50 -1.17 7.74
CA ILE A 142 6.05 -2.37 8.39
C ILE A 142 7.57 -2.29 8.62
N ASP A 143 8.27 -1.48 7.85
CA ASP A 143 9.73 -1.34 7.81
C ASP A 143 10.22 0.09 8.06
N GLU A 144 9.30 1.04 8.24
CA GLU A 144 9.63 2.45 8.39
C GLU A 144 8.93 3.10 9.58
N ILE A 145 9.69 3.88 10.34
CA ILE A 145 9.16 4.75 11.41
C ILE A 145 9.58 6.19 11.19
N MET A 146 8.81 7.11 11.77
CA MET A 146 9.21 8.47 12.06
C MET A 146 9.17 8.69 13.58
N CYS A 147 10.13 9.41 14.12
CA CYS A 147 10.18 9.68 15.55
C CYS A 147 10.65 11.11 15.86
N ASP A 148 10.13 11.68 16.96
CA ASP A 148 10.61 12.92 17.54
C ASP A 148 11.72 12.59 18.53
N VAL A 149 12.93 13.03 18.24
CA VAL A 149 14.10 12.76 19.08
C VAL A 149 14.51 13.93 19.96
N THR A 150 13.78 15.04 19.90
CA THR A 150 14.14 16.34 20.50
C THR A 150 14.51 16.23 21.98
N ASP A 151 13.63 15.66 22.78
CA ASP A 151 13.79 15.62 24.25
C ASP A 151 14.81 14.58 24.72
N TYR A 152 15.13 13.62 23.84
CA TYR A 152 16.06 12.53 24.13
C TYR A 152 17.52 12.94 23.97
N LEU A 153 17.82 13.94 23.12
CA LEU A 153 19.20 14.37 22.86
C LEU A 153 19.93 14.84 24.16
N ASN A 154 19.23 15.64 24.94
CA ASN A 154 19.77 16.09 26.22
C ASN A 154 19.85 14.95 27.24
N THR A 155 18.84 14.08 27.27
CA THR A 155 18.78 12.93 28.18
C THR A 155 19.94 11.96 27.97
N TYR A 156 20.28 11.70 26.70
CA TYR A 156 21.36 10.80 26.33
C TYR A 156 22.71 11.50 26.19
N GLY A 157 22.76 12.84 26.19
CA GLY A 157 23.98 13.62 25.92
C GLY A 157 24.55 13.36 24.53
N MET A 158 23.69 13.14 23.53
CA MET A 158 24.05 12.75 22.16
C MET A 158 23.47 13.71 21.13
N THR A 159 24.12 13.83 20.00
CA THR A 159 23.51 14.42 18.79
C THR A 159 22.45 13.48 18.22
N ALA A 160 21.55 14.01 17.39
CA ALA A 160 20.54 13.21 16.72
C ALA A 160 21.15 12.08 15.87
N LYS A 161 22.25 12.37 15.17
CA LYS A 161 22.99 11.39 14.38
C LYS A 161 23.58 10.26 15.22
N GLU A 162 24.16 10.58 16.38
CA GLU A 162 24.70 9.57 17.31
C GLU A 162 23.59 8.69 17.89
N LEU A 163 22.46 9.29 18.30
CA LEU A 163 21.32 8.54 18.84
C LEU A 163 20.74 7.60 17.78
N VAL A 164 20.47 8.10 16.56
CA VAL A 164 19.94 7.31 15.45
C VAL A 164 20.91 6.19 15.05
N SER A 165 22.22 6.50 14.98
CA SER A 165 23.25 5.49 14.71
C SER A 165 23.28 4.39 15.77
N LYS A 166 23.11 4.75 17.05
CA LYS A 166 23.05 3.80 18.16
C LYS A 166 21.83 2.88 18.06
N ILE A 167 20.67 3.43 17.71
CA ILE A 167 19.44 2.66 17.50
C ILE A 167 19.62 1.67 16.35
N ILE A 168 20.13 2.13 15.21
CA ILE A 168 20.33 1.27 14.02
C ILE A 168 21.38 0.18 14.34
N ARG A 169 22.39 0.46 15.11
CA ARG A 169 23.39 -0.53 15.55
C ARG A 169 22.75 -1.60 16.43
N ASP A 170 21.91 -1.22 17.41
CA ASP A 170 21.18 -2.20 18.25
C ASP A 170 20.27 -3.09 17.37
N ILE A 171 19.62 -2.55 16.33
CA ILE A 171 18.87 -3.34 15.35
C ILE A 171 19.79 -4.31 14.62
N TYR A 172 20.96 -3.86 14.18
CA TYR A 172 21.92 -4.72 13.48
C TYR A 172 22.45 -5.84 14.38
N ASP A 173 22.87 -5.49 15.59
CA ASP A 173 23.45 -6.45 16.56
C ASP A 173 22.41 -7.49 17.02
N THR A 174 21.14 -7.07 17.14
CA THR A 174 20.06 -7.93 17.63
C THR A 174 19.40 -8.74 16.53
N MET A 175 19.24 -8.15 15.33
CA MET A 175 18.41 -8.70 14.25
C MET A 175 19.17 -8.95 12.97
N GLY A 176 20.45 -8.55 12.84
CA GLY A 176 21.23 -8.68 11.63
C GLY A 176 20.79 -7.78 10.46
N MET A 177 19.93 -6.82 10.71
CA MET A 177 19.39 -5.92 9.68
C MET A 177 19.99 -4.52 9.79
N THR A 178 20.28 -3.90 8.66
CA THR A 178 20.70 -2.49 8.60
C THR A 178 19.57 -1.58 8.17
N ALA A 179 19.72 -0.27 8.40
CA ALA A 179 18.73 0.72 8.03
C ALA A 179 19.38 1.96 7.37
N THR A 180 18.54 2.73 6.71
CA THR A 180 18.85 4.08 6.23
C THR A 180 18.05 5.07 7.06
N ALA A 181 18.62 6.23 7.41
CA ALA A 181 17.91 7.23 8.17
C ALA A 181 18.07 8.64 7.61
N GLY A 182 17.05 9.46 7.87
CA GLY A 182 17.06 10.88 7.62
C GLY A 182 16.71 11.65 8.88
N ILE A 183 17.42 12.74 9.13
CA ILE A 183 17.19 13.64 10.26
C ILE A 183 16.76 14.98 9.71
N GLY A 184 15.74 15.60 10.30
CA GLY A 184 15.22 16.90 9.85
C GLY A 184 14.60 17.72 10.95
N THR A 185 14.41 19.02 10.68
CA THR A 185 13.74 19.96 11.58
C THR A 185 12.22 19.79 11.60
N ASN A 186 11.67 18.98 10.67
CA ASN A 186 10.26 18.60 10.59
C ASN A 186 10.11 17.22 9.95
N LEU A 187 8.88 16.67 9.93
CA LEU A 187 8.58 15.33 9.42
C LEU A 187 8.84 15.21 7.90
N TYR A 188 8.62 16.28 7.13
CA TYR A 188 8.91 16.28 5.70
C TYR A 188 10.42 16.19 5.44
N LEU A 189 11.20 17.02 6.11
CA LEU A 189 12.65 17.08 5.89
C LEU A 189 13.37 15.80 6.34
N CYS A 190 12.97 15.18 7.45
CA CYS A 190 13.57 13.90 7.84
C CYS A 190 13.25 12.79 6.82
N LYS A 191 12.02 12.75 6.29
CA LYS A 191 11.63 11.78 5.26
C LYS A 191 12.40 12.01 3.96
N VAL A 192 12.49 13.24 3.47
CA VAL A 192 13.21 13.58 2.23
C VAL A 192 14.73 13.38 2.37
N ALA A 193 15.31 13.67 3.55
CA ALA A 193 16.70 13.35 3.85
C ALA A 193 16.98 11.85 3.70
N MET A 194 16.09 11.01 4.23
CA MET A 194 16.20 9.56 4.14
C MET A 194 16.01 9.05 2.70
N ASP A 195 14.95 9.50 2.01
CA ASP A 195 14.57 8.96 0.70
C ASP A 195 15.49 9.40 -0.43
N ILE A 196 16.04 10.63 -0.37
CA ILE A 196 16.84 11.20 -1.45
C ILE A 196 18.32 11.23 -1.06
N LEU A 197 18.68 11.98 -0.02
CA LEU A 197 20.10 12.23 0.28
C LEU A 197 20.82 11.04 0.85
N ALA A 198 20.22 10.30 1.80
CA ALA A 198 20.90 9.19 2.46
C ALA A 198 21.28 8.05 1.49
N LYS A 199 20.58 7.92 0.36
CA LYS A 199 20.94 6.96 -0.68
C LYS A 199 22.29 7.24 -1.34
N HIS A 200 22.73 8.51 -1.34
CA HIS A 200 23.96 8.99 -1.95
C HIS A 200 25.10 9.22 -0.94
N VAL A 201 24.80 9.10 0.36
CA VAL A 201 25.83 9.17 1.41
C VAL A 201 26.60 7.86 1.44
N GLU A 202 27.92 7.95 1.56
CA GLU A 202 28.75 6.75 1.79
C GLU A 202 28.33 6.07 3.11
N PRO A 203 28.14 4.74 3.08
CA PRO A 203 27.78 4.01 4.29
C PRO A 203 28.94 4.03 5.29
N ASP A 204 28.61 4.03 6.57
CA ASP A 204 29.61 3.74 7.61
C ASP A 204 30.07 2.26 7.53
N HIS A 205 31.01 1.88 8.41
CA HIS A 205 31.56 0.53 8.47
C HIS A 205 30.50 -0.57 8.73
N ASN A 206 29.30 -0.22 9.21
CA ASN A 206 28.16 -1.11 9.42
C ASN A 206 27.12 -1.04 8.28
N GLY A 207 27.40 -0.33 7.22
CA GLY A 207 26.48 -0.13 6.10
C GLY A 207 25.37 0.86 6.37
N VAL A 208 25.41 1.62 7.47
CA VAL A 208 24.42 2.62 7.85
C VAL A 208 24.63 3.90 7.06
N ARG A 209 23.55 4.47 6.56
CA ARG A 209 23.53 5.74 5.84
C ARG A 209 22.59 6.71 6.52
N ILE A 210 23.10 7.86 6.93
CA ILE A 210 22.33 8.92 7.59
C ILE A 210 22.58 10.24 6.90
N ALA A 211 21.50 10.95 6.54
CA ALA A 211 21.54 12.30 6.01
C ALA A 211 20.74 13.25 6.91
N GLU A 212 21.13 14.53 6.93
CA GLU A 212 20.50 15.57 7.72
C GLU A 212 20.06 16.73 6.83
N LEU A 213 18.86 17.27 7.07
CA LEU A 213 18.32 18.45 6.40
C LEU A 213 17.70 19.43 7.39
N ASN A 214 17.93 20.70 7.12
CA ASN A 214 17.08 21.80 7.56
C ASN A 214 16.55 22.55 6.34
N GLU A 215 15.68 23.52 6.50
CA GLU A 215 15.02 24.26 5.42
C GLU A 215 16.03 24.93 4.46
N ILE A 216 17.14 25.43 4.98
CA ILE A 216 18.19 26.11 4.18
C ILE A 216 18.96 25.09 3.35
N SER A 217 19.43 24.00 3.98
CA SER A 217 20.16 22.95 3.29
C SER A 217 19.29 22.22 2.28
N TYR A 218 17.99 22.00 2.57
CA TYR A 218 17.02 21.46 1.65
C TYR A 218 16.91 22.28 0.37
N ARG A 219 16.69 23.59 0.50
CA ARG A 219 16.58 24.50 -0.66
C ARG A 219 17.85 24.51 -1.49
N ARG A 220 19.02 24.51 -0.83
CA ARG A 220 20.31 24.54 -1.52
C ARG A 220 20.62 23.24 -2.26
N LEU A 221 20.29 22.09 -1.68
CA LEU A 221 20.70 20.78 -2.20
C LEU A 221 19.66 20.14 -3.11
N LEU A 222 18.35 20.36 -2.85
CA LEU A 222 17.28 19.57 -3.45
C LEU A 222 16.28 20.36 -4.31
N TRP A 223 16.33 21.69 -4.33
CA TRP A 223 15.41 22.46 -5.17
C TRP A 223 15.50 22.13 -6.67
N THR A 224 16.67 21.71 -7.15
CA THR A 224 16.89 21.33 -8.54
C THR A 224 16.85 19.81 -8.77
N HIS A 225 16.61 19.03 -7.72
CA HIS A 225 16.56 17.55 -7.81
C HIS A 225 15.44 17.09 -8.74
N GLN A 226 15.73 16.06 -9.53
CA GLN A 226 14.80 15.36 -10.42
C GLN A 226 15.04 13.84 -10.32
N PRO A 227 13.98 13.05 -10.50
CA PRO A 227 12.60 13.46 -10.82
C PRO A 227 11.84 13.97 -9.59
N ILE A 228 10.86 14.85 -9.82
CA ILE A 228 10.05 15.45 -8.75
C ILE A 228 9.24 14.39 -7.95
N THR A 229 9.03 13.21 -8.52
CA THR A 229 8.36 12.06 -7.87
C THR A 229 9.17 11.41 -6.76
N ASP A 230 10.44 11.77 -6.59
CA ASP A 230 11.25 11.30 -5.47
C ASP A 230 10.86 11.97 -4.14
N PHE A 231 10.21 13.14 -4.24
CA PHE A 231 9.75 13.87 -3.08
C PHE A 231 8.49 13.27 -2.50
N TRP A 232 8.46 13.14 -1.18
CA TRP A 232 7.32 12.62 -0.45
C TRP A 232 6.04 13.37 -0.81
N ARG A 233 4.94 12.64 -1.01
CA ARG A 233 3.61 13.10 -1.45
C ARG A 233 3.51 13.63 -2.89
N VAL A 234 4.56 13.59 -3.68
CA VAL A 234 4.50 13.93 -5.11
C VAL A 234 4.42 12.66 -5.95
N GLY A 235 3.21 12.24 -6.27
CA GLY A 235 2.96 11.08 -7.14
C GLY A 235 2.97 11.42 -8.63
N GLN A 236 2.87 10.38 -9.48
CA GLN A 236 2.86 10.53 -10.95
C GLN A 236 1.78 11.49 -11.48
N GLY A 237 0.60 11.53 -10.81
CA GLY A 237 -0.48 12.45 -11.17
C GLY A 237 -0.10 13.91 -10.97
N TYR A 238 0.59 14.24 -9.87
CA TYR A 238 1.13 15.57 -9.59
C TYR A 238 2.22 15.91 -10.60
N ALA A 239 3.20 15.02 -10.76
CA ALA A 239 4.31 15.23 -11.70
C ALA A 239 3.81 15.51 -13.12
N LYS A 240 2.84 14.71 -13.62
CA LYS A 240 2.26 14.90 -14.95
C LYS A 240 1.61 16.29 -15.12
N LYS A 241 0.85 16.74 -14.12
CA LYS A 241 0.23 18.08 -14.15
C LYS A 241 1.27 19.17 -14.09
N LEU A 242 2.27 19.09 -13.23
CA LEU A 242 3.36 20.08 -13.11
C LEU A 242 4.17 20.16 -14.41
N LEU A 243 4.59 19.01 -14.95
CA LEU A 243 5.34 18.93 -16.21
C LEU A 243 4.60 19.55 -17.40
N SER A 244 3.26 19.39 -17.49
CA SER A 244 2.46 20.00 -18.56
C SER A 244 2.43 21.54 -18.49
N HIS A 245 2.87 22.13 -17.37
CA HIS A 245 2.99 23.58 -17.18
C HIS A 245 4.45 24.03 -17.05
N GLY A 246 5.43 23.18 -17.40
CA GLY A 246 6.85 23.53 -17.36
C GLY A 246 7.47 23.64 -15.97
N ILE A 247 6.85 23.00 -14.96
CA ILE A 247 7.33 22.91 -13.57
C ILE A 247 7.97 21.54 -13.38
N TYR A 248 9.29 21.48 -13.15
CA TYR A 248 10.08 20.24 -13.20
C TYR A 248 10.60 19.79 -11.84
N ASN A 249 10.72 20.69 -10.88
CA ASN A 249 11.33 20.43 -9.57
C ASN A 249 10.69 21.27 -8.47
N MET A 250 11.05 21.02 -7.21
CA MET A 250 10.46 21.71 -6.05
C MET A 250 10.84 23.20 -6.01
N GLY A 251 12.00 23.57 -6.52
CA GLY A 251 12.38 24.99 -6.66
C GLY A 251 11.50 25.75 -7.67
N ASP A 252 11.01 25.08 -8.73
CA ASP A 252 10.05 25.67 -9.66
C ASP A 252 8.69 25.88 -8.99
N VAL A 253 8.24 24.93 -8.17
CA VAL A 253 7.01 25.06 -7.36
C VAL A 253 7.14 26.25 -6.39
N ALA A 254 8.26 26.33 -5.65
CA ALA A 254 8.51 27.41 -4.69
C ALA A 254 8.55 28.78 -5.39
N ARG A 255 9.21 28.90 -6.56
CA ARG A 255 9.22 30.14 -7.34
C ARG A 255 7.83 30.50 -7.89
N CYS A 256 7.07 29.50 -8.31
CA CYS A 256 5.69 29.71 -8.76
C CYS A 256 4.83 30.30 -7.64
N SER A 257 4.96 29.81 -6.41
CA SER A 257 4.12 30.25 -5.28
C SER A 257 4.30 31.72 -4.87
N ILE A 258 5.42 32.38 -5.29
CA ILE A 258 5.68 33.78 -4.98
C ILE A 258 5.53 34.70 -6.20
N GLY A 259 5.02 34.20 -7.32
CA GLY A 259 4.74 35.00 -8.52
C GLY A 259 3.64 36.02 -8.25
N LYS A 260 3.69 37.13 -8.99
CA LYS A 260 2.65 38.17 -8.88
C LYS A 260 1.34 37.64 -9.46
N GLU A 261 0.22 38.19 -9.03
CA GLU A 261 -1.12 37.85 -9.57
C GLU A 261 -1.22 37.98 -11.10
N THR A 262 -0.46 38.88 -11.70
CA THR A 262 -0.41 39.11 -13.16
C THR A 262 0.47 38.09 -13.90
N ASP A 263 1.31 37.36 -13.21
CA ASP A 263 2.24 36.41 -13.82
C ASP A 263 1.53 35.09 -14.13
N TYR A 264 1.98 34.41 -15.19
CA TYR A 264 1.46 33.07 -15.50
C TYR A 264 1.79 32.05 -14.40
N TYR A 265 3.01 32.11 -13.84
CA TYR A 265 3.46 31.31 -12.73
C TYR A 265 3.20 32.08 -11.43
N ASN A 266 2.11 31.73 -10.78
CA ASN A 266 1.72 32.30 -9.49
C ASN A 266 1.05 31.23 -8.63
N GLU A 267 0.73 31.56 -7.40
CA GLU A 267 0.10 30.65 -6.45
C GLU A 267 -1.26 30.14 -6.95
N GLU A 268 -2.06 31.00 -7.62
CA GLU A 268 -3.36 30.64 -8.17
C GLU A 268 -3.29 29.53 -9.21
N LEU A 269 -2.22 29.46 -10.00
CA LEU A 269 -1.98 28.33 -10.91
C LEU A 269 -1.91 27.01 -10.15
N LEU A 270 -1.18 26.96 -9.03
CA LEU A 270 -1.06 25.75 -8.19
C LEU A 270 -2.39 25.35 -7.57
N TYR A 271 -3.17 26.30 -7.05
CA TYR A 271 -4.51 26.05 -6.54
C TYR A 271 -5.48 25.54 -7.62
N ARG A 272 -5.41 26.07 -8.82
CA ARG A 272 -6.22 25.60 -9.97
C ARG A 272 -5.87 24.16 -10.36
N LEU A 273 -4.60 23.76 -10.23
CA LEU A 273 -4.15 22.40 -10.56
C LEU A 273 -4.47 21.38 -9.47
N PHE A 274 -4.39 21.77 -8.20
CA PHE A 274 -4.39 20.84 -7.08
C PHE A 274 -5.46 21.13 -6.01
N GLY A 275 -6.21 22.22 -6.15
CA GLY A 275 -7.16 22.65 -5.12
C GLY A 275 -6.45 22.95 -3.79
N VAL A 276 -7.09 22.68 -2.68
CA VAL A 276 -6.54 22.86 -1.33
C VAL A 276 -5.22 22.11 -1.09
N ASN A 277 -4.98 21.02 -1.82
CA ASN A 277 -3.70 20.30 -1.74
C ASN A 277 -2.49 21.08 -2.27
N ALA A 278 -2.71 22.25 -2.92
CA ALA A 278 -1.63 23.14 -3.31
C ALA A 278 -0.87 23.69 -2.09
N GLU A 279 -1.56 23.95 -0.98
CA GLU A 279 -0.94 24.43 0.27
C GLU A 279 0.17 23.50 0.73
N LEU A 280 -0.15 22.22 0.88
CA LEU A 280 0.84 21.23 1.29
C LEU A 280 2.01 21.12 0.30
N LEU A 281 1.73 21.20 -1.01
CA LEU A 281 2.77 21.15 -2.04
C LEU A 281 3.70 22.37 -1.96
N ILE A 282 3.14 23.57 -1.72
CA ILE A 282 3.89 24.82 -1.58
C ILE A 282 4.74 24.76 -0.30
N ASP A 283 4.15 24.39 0.84
CA ASP A 283 4.86 24.25 2.10
C ASP A 283 6.05 23.30 1.98
N HIS A 284 5.82 22.12 1.39
CA HIS A 284 6.88 21.15 1.14
C HIS A 284 7.95 21.68 0.16
N ALA A 285 7.57 22.48 -0.85
CA ALA A 285 8.54 23.10 -1.74
C ALA A 285 9.45 24.09 -1.02
N TRP A 286 8.97 24.75 0.03
CA TRP A 286 9.75 25.61 0.90
C TRP A 286 10.49 24.85 2.02
N GLY A 287 10.22 23.54 2.19
CA GLY A 287 10.77 22.70 3.25
C GLY A 287 10.05 22.87 4.58
N TRP A 288 8.79 23.30 4.55
CA TRP A 288 7.97 23.54 5.72
C TRP A 288 6.97 22.37 5.94
N GLU A 289 6.82 21.92 7.17
CA GLU A 289 5.80 20.96 7.59
C GLU A 289 5.50 21.20 9.08
N PRO A 290 4.35 21.78 9.40
CA PRO A 290 3.99 22.10 10.78
C PRO A 290 3.47 20.89 11.57
N CYS A 291 3.09 19.80 10.88
CA CYS A 291 2.50 18.63 11.53
C CYS A 291 3.50 17.94 12.45
N THR A 292 3.05 17.59 13.65
CA THR A 292 3.83 16.86 14.67
C THR A 292 3.32 15.42 14.81
N ILE A 293 4.14 14.54 15.38
CA ILE A 293 3.72 13.15 15.69
C ILE A 293 2.50 13.11 16.59
N ALA A 294 2.41 14.00 17.56
CA ALA A 294 1.24 14.12 18.44
C ALA A 294 -0.05 14.42 17.65
N GLN A 295 0.03 15.34 16.68
CA GLN A 295 -1.13 15.65 15.79
C GLN A 295 -1.48 14.49 14.87
N VAL A 296 -0.47 13.78 14.30
CA VAL A 296 -0.72 12.58 13.51
C VAL A 296 -1.48 11.52 14.32
N LYS A 297 -1.08 11.31 15.59
CA LYS A 297 -1.74 10.35 16.47
C LYS A 297 -3.12 10.78 16.95
N ALA A 298 -3.34 12.07 17.12
CA ALA A 298 -4.63 12.63 17.51
C ALA A 298 -5.63 12.70 16.35
N TYR A 299 -5.17 12.60 15.10
CA TYR A 299 -6.03 12.71 13.93
C TYR A 299 -7.05 11.58 13.84
N LYS A 300 -8.31 11.95 13.71
CA LYS A 300 -9.43 11.04 13.42
C LYS A 300 -9.99 11.40 12.07
N SER A 301 -10.07 10.43 11.17
CA SER A 301 -10.65 10.65 9.83
C SER A 301 -12.12 11.00 9.95
N GLU A 302 -12.55 12.05 9.28
CA GLU A 302 -13.97 12.44 9.19
C GLU A 302 -14.74 11.57 8.18
N SER A 303 -14.05 11.10 7.13
CA SER A 303 -14.64 10.22 6.11
C SER A 303 -14.27 8.78 6.40
N ASN A 304 -15.28 7.99 6.75
CA ASN A 304 -15.09 6.58 7.04
C ASN A 304 -15.58 5.74 5.87
N SER A 305 -14.64 5.03 5.23
CA SER A 305 -14.95 3.98 4.27
C SER A 305 -14.07 2.77 4.51
N ILE A 306 -14.62 1.58 4.29
CA ILE A 306 -13.89 0.32 4.36
C ILE A 306 -14.01 -0.35 3.02
N GLY A 307 -12.86 -0.63 2.39
CA GLY A 307 -12.81 -1.24 1.07
C GLY A 307 -12.11 -2.60 1.06
N SER A 308 -12.53 -3.45 0.16
CA SER A 308 -11.90 -4.72 -0.14
C SER A 308 -11.69 -4.84 -1.65
N GLY A 309 -10.47 -5.22 -2.07
CA GLY A 309 -10.13 -5.38 -3.47
C GLY A 309 -9.48 -6.73 -3.75
N GLN A 310 -9.72 -7.24 -4.97
CA GLN A 310 -9.08 -8.47 -5.43
C GLN A 310 -8.70 -8.35 -6.91
N VAL A 311 -7.48 -8.78 -7.24
CA VAL A 311 -7.05 -9.08 -8.60
C VAL A 311 -7.14 -10.60 -8.78
N LEU A 312 -7.98 -11.03 -9.71
CA LEU A 312 -8.20 -12.45 -9.98
C LEU A 312 -6.95 -13.05 -10.64
N HIS A 313 -6.61 -14.29 -10.33
CA HIS A 313 -5.42 -14.97 -10.88
C HIS A 313 -5.54 -15.25 -12.38
N CYS A 314 -6.76 -15.45 -12.90
CA CYS A 314 -7.07 -15.54 -14.32
C CYS A 314 -8.32 -14.70 -14.66
N PRO A 315 -8.65 -14.47 -15.93
CA PRO A 315 -9.90 -13.82 -16.32
C PRO A 315 -11.10 -14.69 -15.92
N TYR A 316 -12.06 -14.10 -15.21
CA TYR A 316 -13.31 -14.75 -14.81
C TYR A 316 -14.46 -14.26 -15.66
N ASP A 317 -15.42 -15.16 -15.93
CA ASP A 317 -16.70 -14.81 -16.54
C ASP A 317 -17.63 -14.09 -15.54
N PHE A 318 -18.80 -13.70 -16.04
CA PHE A 318 -19.82 -13.00 -15.26
C PHE A 318 -20.28 -13.81 -14.05
N GLN A 319 -20.55 -15.11 -14.17
CA GLN A 319 -21.09 -15.91 -13.09
C GLN A 319 -20.07 -16.21 -11.99
N LYS A 320 -18.84 -16.58 -12.38
CA LYS A 320 -17.75 -16.77 -11.44
C LYS A 320 -17.43 -15.47 -10.68
N THR A 321 -17.45 -14.33 -11.35
CA THR A 321 -17.21 -13.04 -10.69
C THR A 321 -18.36 -12.67 -9.73
N ARG A 322 -19.59 -13.01 -10.08
CA ARG A 322 -20.76 -12.80 -9.21
C ARG A 322 -20.62 -13.55 -7.88
N LEU A 323 -20.07 -14.76 -7.91
CA LEU A 323 -19.71 -15.54 -6.73
C LEU A 323 -18.64 -14.83 -5.88
N ILE A 324 -17.57 -14.33 -6.54
CA ILE A 324 -16.52 -13.58 -5.85
C ILE A 324 -17.07 -12.35 -5.12
N ILE A 325 -17.99 -11.62 -5.75
CA ILE A 325 -18.63 -10.46 -5.13
C ILE A 325 -19.43 -10.85 -3.88
N LYS A 326 -20.16 -11.98 -3.91
CA LYS A 326 -20.82 -12.51 -2.72
C LYS A 326 -19.82 -12.78 -1.59
N GLU A 327 -18.73 -13.48 -1.88
CA GLU A 327 -17.69 -13.81 -0.91
C GLU A 327 -17.05 -12.54 -0.31
N MET A 328 -16.72 -11.59 -1.17
CA MET A 328 -16.08 -10.33 -0.74
C MET A 328 -17.01 -9.48 0.12
N THR A 329 -18.29 -9.42 -0.22
CA THR A 329 -19.29 -8.67 0.53
C THR A 329 -19.57 -9.32 1.87
N ASP A 330 -19.64 -10.64 1.93
CA ASP A 330 -19.78 -11.38 3.19
C ASP A 330 -18.63 -11.12 4.17
N LEU A 331 -17.40 -11.13 3.66
CA LEU A 331 -16.22 -10.81 4.46
C LEU A 331 -16.19 -9.34 4.90
N LEU A 332 -16.64 -8.42 4.04
CA LEU A 332 -16.75 -7.00 4.36
C LEU A 332 -17.80 -6.76 5.45
N ALA A 333 -18.95 -7.44 5.39
CA ALA A 333 -19.98 -7.37 6.42
C ALA A 333 -19.46 -7.89 7.77
N LEU A 334 -18.72 -9.00 7.77
CA LEU A 334 -18.09 -9.51 8.99
C LEU A 334 -17.04 -8.55 9.56
N ASP A 335 -16.27 -7.86 8.71
CA ASP A 335 -15.30 -6.84 9.15
C ASP A 335 -16.00 -5.62 9.78
N LEU A 336 -17.15 -5.21 9.24
CA LEU A 336 -17.99 -4.16 9.85
C LEU A 336 -18.52 -4.58 11.23
N VAL A 337 -19.05 -5.81 11.36
CA VAL A 337 -19.53 -6.34 12.64
C VAL A 337 -18.40 -6.43 13.68
N ASP A 338 -17.22 -6.91 13.27
CA ASP A 338 -16.05 -7.00 14.16
C ASP A 338 -15.60 -5.65 14.73
N LYS A 339 -15.80 -4.59 13.95
CA LYS A 339 -15.44 -3.22 14.31
C LYS A 339 -16.59 -2.40 14.89
N HIS A 340 -17.77 -3.00 15.10
CA HIS A 340 -18.99 -2.33 15.55
C HIS A 340 -19.41 -1.17 14.62
N LEU A 341 -19.31 -1.37 13.32
CA LEU A 341 -19.56 -0.37 12.29
C LEU A 341 -20.75 -0.78 11.41
N VAL A 342 -21.42 0.24 10.85
CA VAL A 342 -22.52 0.08 9.88
C VAL A 342 -22.35 1.04 8.72
N THR A 343 -22.96 0.71 7.57
CA THR A 343 -22.92 1.50 6.34
C THR A 343 -24.31 1.65 5.73
N ASP A 344 -24.54 2.71 4.98
CA ASP A 344 -25.73 2.92 4.15
C ASP A 344 -25.44 2.97 2.65
N GLN A 345 -24.16 2.77 2.25
CA GLN A 345 -23.79 2.86 0.85
C GLN A 345 -22.68 1.87 0.48
N LEU A 346 -22.89 1.16 -0.62
CA LEU A 346 -21.90 0.27 -1.23
C LEU A 346 -21.47 0.80 -2.60
N VAL A 347 -20.20 0.78 -2.88
CA VAL A 347 -19.62 1.12 -4.18
C VAL A 347 -18.96 -0.10 -4.77
N LEU A 348 -19.30 -0.42 -6.03
CA LEU A 348 -18.74 -1.53 -6.78
C LEU A 348 -17.93 -1.00 -7.98
N THR A 349 -16.71 -1.48 -8.12
CA THR A 349 -15.89 -1.24 -9.32
C THR A 349 -15.38 -2.57 -9.86
N VAL A 350 -15.67 -2.85 -11.14
CA VAL A 350 -15.29 -4.09 -11.81
C VAL A 350 -14.43 -3.76 -13.02
N GLY A 351 -13.17 -4.18 -12.99
CA GLY A 351 -12.20 -3.97 -14.06
C GLY A 351 -12.12 -5.18 -14.98
N TYR A 352 -12.27 -4.95 -16.28
CA TYR A 352 -12.22 -5.98 -17.30
C TYR A 352 -10.80 -6.39 -17.67
N ASP A 353 -10.65 -7.60 -18.19
CA ASP A 353 -9.37 -8.12 -18.65
C ASP A 353 -8.98 -7.55 -20.03
N ILE A 354 -7.67 -7.36 -20.24
CA ILE A 354 -7.11 -6.87 -21.50
C ILE A 354 -7.42 -7.81 -22.68
N GLY A 355 -7.51 -9.12 -22.43
CA GLY A 355 -7.83 -10.13 -23.43
C GLY A 355 -9.20 -9.91 -24.12
N ASN A 356 -10.08 -9.09 -23.56
CA ASN A 356 -11.32 -8.69 -24.22
C ASN A 356 -11.09 -7.85 -25.49
N LEU A 357 -9.91 -7.24 -25.63
CA LEU A 357 -9.53 -6.42 -26.78
C LEU A 357 -8.52 -7.10 -27.72
N GLU A 358 -7.97 -8.27 -27.33
CA GLU A 358 -7.03 -9.02 -28.16
C GLU A 358 -7.72 -9.75 -29.32
N SER A 359 -7.03 -9.86 -30.46
CA SER A 359 -7.58 -10.41 -31.70
C SER A 359 -7.81 -11.91 -31.58
N GLY A 360 -9.03 -12.32 -31.57
CA GLY A 360 -9.40 -13.75 -31.62
C GLY A 360 -10.91 -13.99 -31.61
N ASN A 361 -11.65 -13.53 -30.62
CA ASN A 361 -13.05 -13.95 -30.50
C ASN A 361 -14.07 -12.90 -30.05
N LYS A 362 -13.66 -11.77 -29.46
CA LYS A 362 -14.66 -10.82 -28.88
C LYS A 362 -14.45 -9.36 -29.30
N LYS A 363 -13.37 -9.02 -29.99
CA LYS A 363 -13.07 -7.64 -30.43
C LYS A 363 -14.13 -7.06 -31.35
N LYS A 364 -14.82 -7.90 -32.12
CA LYS A 364 -15.92 -7.48 -32.99
C LYS A 364 -17.24 -7.15 -32.25
N GLN A 365 -17.33 -7.47 -30.96
CA GLN A 365 -18.55 -7.30 -30.16
C GLN A 365 -18.47 -6.17 -29.14
N TYR A 366 -17.25 -5.73 -28.73
CA TYR A 366 -17.14 -4.64 -27.78
C TYR A 366 -17.14 -3.29 -28.48
N GLN A 367 -18.24 -2.56 -28.34
CA GLN A 367 -18.42 -1.20 -28.87
C GLN A 367 -18.38 -0.12 -27.80
N GLY A 368 -18.00 -0.49 -26.57
CA GLY A 368 -17.94 0.43 -25.44
C GLY A 368 -16.68 1.28 -25.41
N GLU A 369 -16.59 2.14 -24.43
CA GLU A 369 -15.45 3.03 -24.19
C GLU A 369 -14.21 2.23 -23.80
N ILE A 370 -13.06 2.56 -24.41
CA ILE A 370 -11.74 2.00 -24.10
C ILE A 370 -10.95 3.04 -23.33
N THR A 371 -10.33 2.63 -22.23
CA THR A 371 -9.47 3.45 -21.39
C THR A 371 -8.07 2.87 -21.32
N GLU A 372 -7.11 3.64 -20.84
CA GLU A 372 -5.76 3.16 -20.53
C GLU A 372 -5.65 2.85 -19.04
N ASP A 373 -5.06 1.70 -18.74
CA ASP A 373 -4.70 1.38 -17.36
C ASP A 373 -3.42 2.14 -16.94
N ARG A 374 -3.03 2.02 -15.67
CA ARG A 374 -1.83 2.69 -15.14
C ARG A 374 -0.51 2.30 -15.82
N TYR A 375 -0.52 1.27 -16.66
CA TYR A 375 0.63 0.80 -17.45
C TYR A 375 0.55 1.24 -18.91
N GLY A 376 -0.41 2.11 -19.27
CA GLY A 376 -0.64 2.55 -20.66
C GLY A 376 -1.28 1.51 -21.57
N ARG A 377 -1.83 0.41 -20.99
CA ARG A 377 -2.46 -0.64 -21.78
C ARG A 377 -3.94 -0.32 -22.00
N LYS A 378 -4.41 -0.48 -23.23
CA LYS A 378 -5.83 -0.34 -23.57
C LYS A 378 -6.65 -1.46 -22.94
N VAL A 379 -7.70 -1.09 -22.23
CA VAL A 379 -8.64 -2.01 -21.57
C VAL A 379 -10.06 -1.47 -21.74
N PRO A 380 -11.11 -2.32 -21.74
CA PRO A 380 -12.47 -1.83 -21.65
C PRO A 380 -12.65 -0.96 -20.40
N LYS A 381 -13.41 0.13 -20.51
CA LYS A 381 -13.72 0.98 -19.37
C LYS A 381 -14.34 0.13 -18.26
N HIS A 382 -13.84 0.25 -17.05
CA HIS A 382 -14.36 -0.47 -15.88
C HIS A 382 -15.83 -0.12 -15.61
N ALA A 383 -16.60 -1.10 -15.17
CA ALA A 383 -17.94 -0.86 -14.63
C ALA A 383 -17.80 -0.26 -13.22
N HIS A 384 -18.55 0.80 -12.95
CA HIS A 384 -18.57 1.49 -11.67
C HIS A 384 -19.98 1.91 -11.33
N GLY A 385 -20.37 1.71 -10.07
CA GLY A 385 -21.68 2.13 -9.59
C GLY A 385 -21.77 2.15 -8.08
N THR A 386 -22.80 2.81 -7.60
CA THR A 386 -23.11 3.00 -6.19
C THR A 386 -24.52 2.48 -5.90
N ALA A 387 -24.67 1.74 -4.82
CA ALA A 387 -25.96 1.30 -4.29
C ALA A 387 -26.17 1.88 -2.90
N ASN A 388 -27.33 2.49 -2.66
CA ASN A 388 -27.72 3.06 -1.38
C ASN A 388 -28.69 2.11 -0.68
N LEU A 389 -28.36 1.76 0.55
CA LEU A 389 -29.21 0.97 1.43
C LEU A 389 -30.24 1.89 2.09
N LYS A 390 -31.46 1.40 2.31
CA LYS A 390 -32.52 2.18 2.96
C LYS A 390 -32.16 2.58 4.39
N ASN A 391 -31.50 1.65 5.10
CA ASN A 391 -31.05 1.87 6.47
C ASN A 391 -29.57 1.49 6.59
N ARG A 392 -28.91 2.04 7.59
CA ARG A 392 -27.55 1.62 7.94
C ARG A 392 -27.55 0.19 8.46
N THR A 393 -26.67 -0.63 7.95
CA THR A 393 -26.61 -2.06 8.26
C THR A 393 -25.19 -2.60 8.19
N SER A 394 -24.95 -3.72 8.89
CA SER A 394 -23.84 -4.62 8.72
C SER A 394 -24.32 -6.06 8.37
N SER A 395 -25.60 -6.19 7.98
CA SER A 395 -26.18 -7.46 7.55
C SER A 395 -25.54 -7.95 6.25
N SER A 396 -24.94 -9.12 6.27
CA SER A 396 -24.37 -9.75 5.07
C SER A 396 -25.44 -10.06 4.03
N ILE A 397 -26.66 -10.37 4.46
CA ILE A 397 -27.78 -10.69 3.56
C ILE A 397 -28.19 -9.46 2.79
N GLU A 398 -28.48 -8.34 3.48
CA GLU A 398 -28.90 -7.08 2.84
C GLU A 398 -27.81 -6.51 1.93
N MET A 399 -26.56 -6.53 2.37
CA MET A 399 -25.43 -6.03 1.58
C MET A 399 -25.18 -6.88 0.32
N ILE A 400 -25.27 -8.21 0.41
CA ILE A 400 -25.10 -9.12 -0.72
C ILE A 400 -26.24 -8.92 -1.75
N GLU A 401 -27.49 -8.85 -1.30
CA GLU A 401 -28.62 -8.63 -2.18
C GLU A 401 -28.45 -7.35 -2.99
N MET A 402 -28.20 -6.24 -2.32
CA MET A 402 -28.04 -4.93 -2.93
C MET A 402 -26.85 -4.84 -3.90
N ILE A 403 -25.70 -5.41 -3.52
CA ILE A 403 -24.50 -5.35 -4.38
C ILE A 403 -24.65 -6.22 -5.64
N LEU A 404 -25.38 -7.33 -5.55
CA LEU A 404 -25.64 -8.19 -6.68
C LEU A 404 -26.63 -7.58 -7.66
N GLU A 405 -27.67 -6.88 -7.19
CA GLU A 405 -28.54 -6.10 -8.05
C GLU A 405 -27.75 -5.02 -8.79
N LEU A 406 -26.85 -4.31 -8.10
CA LEU A 406 -25.97 -3.35 -8.74
C LEU A 406 -25.07 -4.00 -9.77
N TYR A 407 -24.45 -5.15 -9.43
CA TYR A 407 -23.58 -5.91 -10.33
C TYR A 407 -24.31 -6.31 -11.62
N ASP A 408 -25.48 -6.92 -11.47
CA ASP A 408 -26.31 -7.40 -12.60
C ASP A 408 -26.74 -6.24 -13.52
N LYS A 409 -26.86 -5.02 -12.97
CA LYS A 409 -27.23 -3.80 -13.71
C LYS A 409 -26.06 -3.16 -14.47
N ILE A 410 -24.85 -3.11 -13.87
CA ILE A 410 -23.75 -2.30 -14.42
C ILE A 410 -22.70 -3.10 -15.19
N VAL A 411 -22.59 -4.41 -14.95
CA VAL A 411 -21.50 -5.22 -15.52
C VAL A 411 -21.92 -5.86 -16.83
N ASN A 412 -21.06 -5.75 -17.84
CA ASN A 412 -21.30 -6.39 -19.13
C ASN A 412 -21.06 -7.91 -19.04
N PRO A 413 -22.10 -8.76 -19.24
CA PRO A 413 -22.00 -10.20 -19.06
C PRO A 413 -21.12 -10.91 -20.10
N ASN A 414 -20.78 -10.24 -21.20
CA ASN A 414 -19.98 -10.80 -22.29
C ASN A 414 -18.48 -10.57 -22.15
N LEU A 415 -18.05 -9.83 -21.11
CA LEU A 415 -16.65 -9.49 -20.91
C LEU A 415 -16.04 -10.30 -19.77
N PHE A 416 -14.80 -10.72 -19.96
CA PHE A 416 -13.99 -11.28 -18.89
C PHE A 416 -13.53 -10.21 -17.92
N ILE A 417 -13.54 -10.56 -16.63
CA ILE A 417 -13.24 -9.68 -15.50
C ILE A 417 -11.91 -10.05 -14.89
N ARG A 418 -11.14 -9.03 -14.48
CA ARG A 418 -9.81 -9.19 -13.89
C ARG A 418 -9.70 -8.62 -12.48
N ARG A 419 -10.51 -7.64 -12.12
CA ARG A 419 -10.44 -6.93 -10.84
C ARG A 419 -11.82 -6.65 -10.29
N VAL A 420 -11.95 -6.74 -8.97
CA VAL A 420 -13.15 -6.38 -8.23
C VAL A 420 -12.76 -5.55 -7.04
N TYR A 421 -13.46 -4.45 -6.80
CA TYR A 421 -13.34 -3.61 -5.61
C TYR A 421 -14.75 -3.34 -5.08
N ILE A 422 -14.93 -3.55 -3.78
CA ILE A 422 -16.16 -3.24 -3.05
C ILE A 422 -15.78 -2.32 -1.90
N THR A 423 -16.50 -1.21 -1.76
CA THR A 423 -16.27 -0.24 -0.68
C THR A 423 -17.59 0.04 0.03
N ALA A 424 -17.60 -0.09 1.34
CA ALA A 424 -18.62 0.45 2.22
C ALA A 424 -18.26 1.91 2.53
N ASN A 425 -19.12 2.84 2.12
CA ASN A 425 -18.98 4.27 2.41
C ASN A 425 -19.87 4.68 3.57
N HIS A 426 -19.72 5.90 4.05
CA HIS A 426 -20.50 6.48 5.14
C HIS A 426 -20.52 5.58 6.40
N VAL A 427 -19.39 4.93 6.64
CA VAL A 427 -19.24 4.01 7.76
C VAL A 427 -19.25 4.82 9.06
N VAL A 428 -20.10 4.41 10.00
CA VAL A 428 -20.23 5.03 11.32
C VAL A 428 -20.28 3.93 12.39
N ASP A 429 -20.01 4.33 13.63
CA ASP A 429 -20.23 3.47 14.78
C ASP A 429 -21.71 3.09 14.89
N GLU A 430 -21.99 1.84 15.19
CA GLU A 430 -23.36 1.30 15.27
C GLU A 430 -24.19 2.03 16.33
N SER A 431 -23.57 2.42 17.45
CA SER A 431 -24.26 3.17 18.51
C SER A 431 -24.74 4.57 18.08
N LEU A 432 -24.07 5.16 17.08
CA LEU A 432 -24.44 6.46 16.51
C LEU A 432 -25.50 6.34 15.39
N ALA A 433 -25.75 5.13 14.89
CA ALA A 433 -26.67 4.91 13.78
C ALA A 433 -28.14 4.93 14.21
N GLU A 434 -28.43 4.64 15.47
CA GLU A 434 -29.79 4.59 16.02
C GLU A 434 -30.44 5.97 16.19
N GLU A 435 -29.67 7.07 16.17
CA GLU A 435 -30.17 8.43 16.41
C GLU A 435 -30.87 9.08 15.21
N LYS A 436 -30.84 8.49 14.02
CA LYS A 436 -31.54 9.01 12.83
C LYS A 436 -32.80 8.21 12.50
N ALA A 437 -33.77 8.22 13.38
CA ALA A 437 -35.12 7.83 13.01
C ALA A 437 -35.64 8.82 11.93
N SER A 438 -35.79 8.34 10.70
CA SER A 438 -36.43 9.12 9.65
C SER A 438 -37.88 9.34 10.04
N PHE A 439 -38.32 10.61 10.11
CA PHE A 439 -39.73 10.91 10.17
C PHE A 439 -40.33 10.48 8.81
N GLU A 440 -41.00 9.34 8.77
CA GLU A 440 -41.83 8.98 7.61
C GLU A 440 -43.14 9.80 7.65
N GLN A 441 -43.39 10.49 6.57
CA GLN A 441 -44.69 11.16 6.40
C GLN A 441 -45.77 10.08 6.25
N LEU A 442 -46.68 10.02 7.19
CA LEU A 442 -47.77 9.06 7.18
C LEU A 442 -48.69 9.31 5.97
N ASP A 443 -48.95 8.25 5.19
CA ASP A 443 -49.87 8.26 4.06
C ASP A 443 -51.18 7.60 4.47
N LEU A 444 -52.29 8.22 4.07
CA LEU A 444 -53.66 7.81 4.43
C LEU A 444 -54.09 6.46 3.80
N PHE A 445 -53.34 5.96 2.80
CA PHE A 445 -53.68 4.75 2.05
C PHE A 445 -52.78 3.57 2.38
N THR A 446 -51.82 3.71 3.31
CA THR A 446 -50.89 2.66 3.68
C THR A 446 -51.40 1.86 4.85
N ASP A 447 -51.41 0.54 4.76
CA ASP A 447 -51.74 -0.37 5.88
C ASP A 447 -50.53 -0.45 6.85
N TYR A 448 -50.57 0.40 7.86
CA TYR A 448 -49.52 0.53 8.86
C TYR A 448 -49.35 -0.73 9.71
N SER A 449 -50.45 -1.50 9.94
CA SER A 449 -50.35 -2.75 10.74
C SER A 449 -49.52 -3.80 10.03
N HIS A 450 -49.67 -3.93 8.72
CA HIS A 450 -48.85 -4.83 7.91
C HIS A 450 -47.40 -4.33 7.83
N GLN A 451 -47.17 -3.03 7.73
CA GLN A 451 -45.82 -2.46 7.73
C GLN A 451 -45.10 -2.68 9.07
N GLU A 452 -45.77 -2.49 10.19
CA GLU A 452 -45.24 -2.75 11.52
C GLU A 452 -44.84 -4.24 11.71
N GLU A 453 -45.70 -5.17 11.26
CA GLU A 453 -45.37 -6.59 11.29
C GLU A 453 -44.15 -6.94 10.41
N GLU A 454 -44.04 -6.38 9.21
CA GLU A 454 -42.89 -6.58 8.35
C GLU A 454 -41.61 -5.98 8.95
N GLN A 455 -41.70 -4.79 9.52
CA GLN A 455 -40.56 -4.14 10.21
C GLN A 455 -40.11 -4.98 11.42
N GLN A 456 -41.06 -5.53 12.22
CA GLN A 456 -40.71 -6.38 13.34
C GLN A 456 -40.05 -7.68 12.90
N LYS A 457 -40.61 -8.35 11.89
CA LYS A 457 -40.02 -9.57 11.30
C LYS A 457 -38.59 -9.30 10.75
N ARG A 458 -38.39 -8.14 10.14
CA ARG A 458 -37.07 -7.72 9.66
C ARG A 458 -36.10 -7.51 10.83
N LYS A 459 -36.51 -6.81 11.89
CA LYS A 459 -35.70 -6.61 13.11
C LYS A 459 -35.27 -7.94 13.72
N ASP A 460 -36.23 -8.85 13.92
CA ASP A 460 -35.96 -10.16 14.49
C ASP A 460 -34.97 -10.98 13.63
N LYS A 461 -35.09 -10.88 12.29
CA LYS A 461 -34.18 -11.51 11.34
C LYS A 461 -32.76 -10.93 11.43
N LEU A 462 -32.65 -9.61 11.50
CA LEU A 462 -31.35 -8.91 11.62
C LEU A 462 -30.68 -9.21 12.96
N GLU A 463 -31.41 -9.23 14.07
CA GLU A 463 -30.86 -9.61 15.37
C GLU A 463 -30.34 -11.06 15.39
N ARG A 464 -31.10 -11.99 14.77
CA ARG A 464 -30.68 -13.36 14.64
C ARG A 464 -29.43 -13.51 13.77
N GLU A 465 -29.38 -12.78 12.65
CA GLU A 465 -28.21 -12.75 11.77
C GLU A 465 -26.99 -12.20 12.52
N LYS A 466 -27.13 -11.10 13.25
CA LYS A 466 -26.06 -10.49 14.03
C LYS A 466 -25.47 -11.44 15.06
N LYS A 467 -26.32 -12.19 15.79
CA LYS A 467 -25.88 -13.23 16.73
C LYS A 467 -25.06 -14.32 16.02
N LEU A 468 -25.48 -14.74 14.82
CA LEU A 468 -24.75 -15.71 14.00
C LEU A 468 -23.42 -15.16 13.49
N GLN A 469 -23.38 -13.88 13.08
CA GLN A 469 -22.13 -13.22 12.64
C GLN A 469 -21.13 -13.13 13.79
N HIS A 470 -21.55 -12.75 14.99
CA HIS A 470 -20.66 -12.73 16.18
C HIS A 470 -20.14 -14.15 16.50
N ALA A 471 -21.00 -15.17 16.54
CA ALA A 471 -20.58 -16.55 16.78
C ALA A 471 -19.58 -17.04 15.70
N ALA A 472 -19.82 -16.65 14.44
CA ALA A 472 -18.90 -16.98 13.34
C ALA A 472 -17.53 -16.27 13.49
N LEU A 473 -17.53 -15.01 13.93
CA LEU A 473 -16.31 -14.25 14.21
C LEU A 473 -15.51 -14.89 15.36
N ASP A 474 -16.18 -15.27 16.45
CA ASP A 474 -15.51 -15.91 17.59
C ASP A 474 -14.85 -17.25 17.20
N ILE A 475 -15.54 -18.06 16.40
CA ILE A 475 -14.97 -19.30 15.86
C ILE A 475 -13.76 -18.99 14.97
N LYS A 476 -13.89 -18.01 14.05
CA LYS A 476 -12.80 -17.63 13.13
C LYS A 476 -11.59 -17.04 13.87
N LYS A 477 -11.81 -16.24 14.93
CA LYS A 477 -10.73 -15.70 15.78
C LYS A 477 -10.00 -16.80 16.55
N LYS A 478 -10.73 -17.78 17.08
CA LYS A 478 -10.17 -18.84 17.91
C LYS A 478 -9.49 -19.95 17.10
N PHE A 479 -10.06 -20.33 15.97
CA PHE A 479 -9.64 -21.51 15.20
C PHE A 479 -9.12 -21.19 13.79
N GLY A 480 -9.02 -19.91 13.43
CA GLY A 480 -8.57 -19.45 12.12
C GLY A 480 -9.71 -19.14 11.15
N LYS A 481 -9.42 -18.30 10.16
CA LYS A 481 -10.41 -17.75 9.22
C LYS A 481 -11.17 -18.81 8.40
N ASN A 482 -10.56 -19.98 8.18
CA ASN A 482 -11.15 -21.09 7.43
C ASN A 482 -11.88 -22.12 8.32
N ALA A 483 -11.94 -21.92 9.63
CA ALA A 483 -12.62 -22.85 10.55
C ALA A 483 -14.14 -22.92 10.33
N LEU A 484 -14.71 -21.85 9.77
CA LEU A 484 -16.13 -21.80 9.38
C LEU A 484 -16.27 -21.21 7.98
N LEU A 485 -16.80 -21.99 7.05
CA LEU A 485 -17.02 -21.62 5.65
C LEU A 485 -18.52 -21.72 5.33
N LYS A 486 -18.98 -20.84 4.42
CA LYS A 486 -20.32 -20.95 3.81
C LYS A 486 -20.25 -21.85 2.57
N GLY A 487 -21.36 -22.49 2.19
CA GLY A 487 -21.40 -23.36 1.00
C GLY A 487 -20.85 -22.70 -0.27
N MET A 488 -21.11 -21.40 -0.46
CA MET A 488 -20.59 -20.62 -1.59
C MET A 488 -19.04 -20.57 -1.65
N ASN A 489 -18.34 -20.74 -0.53
CA ASN A 489 -16.89 -20.73 -0.49
C ASN A 489 -16.25 -22.03 -1.02
N LEU A 490 -17.08 -23.03 -1.31
CA LEU A 490 -16.70 -24.35 -1.83
C LEU A 490 -17.13 -24.53 -3.31
N GLU A 491 -17.79 -23.53 -3.89
CA GLU A 491 -18.19 -23.54 -5.31
C GLU A 491 -16.98 -23.37 -6.24
N GLU A 492 -17.11 -23.86 -7.47
CA GLU A 492 -16.07 -23.71 -8.48
C GLU A 492 -15.80 -22.22 -8.79
N GLY A 493 -14.55 -21.81 -8.62
CA GLY A 493 -14.14 -20.41 -8.82
C GLY A 493 -14.17 -19.55 -7.56
N ALA A 494 -14.63 -20.10 -6.41
CA ALA A 494 -14.52 -19.43 -5.12
C ALA A 494 -13.07 -19.16 -4.73
N THR A 495 -12.81 -18.04 -4.06
CA THR A 495 -11.44 -17.62 -3.67
C THR A 495 -11.29 -17.35 -2.18
N ALA A 496 -12.36 -17.40 -1.38
CA ALA A 496 -12.32 -17.01 0.02
C ALA A 496 -11.36 -17.87 0.85
N VAL A 497 -11.29 -19.18 0.59
CA VAL A 497 -10.40 -20.11 1.31
C VAL A 497 -8.93 -19.72 1.11
N GLU A 498 -8.53 -19.41 -0.14
CA GLU A 498 -7.18 -18.96 -0.46
C GLU A 498 -6.91 -17.56 0.12
N ARG A 499 -7.86 -16.63 -0.03
CA ARG A 499 -7.73 -15.27 0.51
C ARG A 499 -7.61 -15.22 2.03
N ASN A 500 -8.29 -16.12 2.74
CA ASN A 500 -8.19 -16.20 4.20
C ASN A 500 -6.79 -16.59 4.68
N SER A 501 -6.00 -17.27 3.83
CA SER A 501 -4.58 -17.58 4.07
C SER A 501 -3.62 -16.51 3.59
N GLN A 502 -4.13 -15.31 3.23
CA GLN A 502 -3.33 -14.20 2.75
C GLN A 502 -3.42 -12.99 3.69
N ILE A 503 -2.34 -12.20 3.72
CA ILE A 503 -2.26 -10.88 4.34
C ILE A 503 -1.83 -9.89 3.26
N GLY A 504 -2.64 -8.83 3.02
CA GLY A 504 -2.35 -7.86 1.98
C GLY A 504 -2.26 -8.44 0.55
N GLY A 505 -2.93 -9.59 0.30
CA GLY A 505 -2.91 -10.28 -1.00
C GLY A 505 -1.68 -11.18 -1.25
N HIS A 506 -0.86 -11.41 -0.23
CA HIS A 506 0.31 -12.30 -0.26
C HIS A 506 0.14 -13.43 0.78
N LYS A 507 0.88 -14.53 0.63
CA LYS A 507 0.85 -15.63 1.60
C LYS A 507 1.19 -15.12 3.01
N ALA A 508 0.40 -15.59 4.00
CA ALA A 508 0.55 -15.22 5.41
C ALA A 508 1.82 -15.80 6.03
#